data_58ad2bc74533e1500a5f7b2c2742df07
#
_entry.id   58ad2bc74533e1500a5f7b2c2742df07
#
_cell.length_a   1.000
_cell.length_b   1.000
_cell.length_c   1.000
_cell.angle_alpha   90.00
_cell.angle_beta   90.00
_cell.angle_gamma   90.00
#
_symmetry.space_group_name_H-M   'P 1'
#
loop_
_entity.id
_entity.type
_entity.pdbx_description
1 polymer ?
#
loop_
_entity_poly.entity_id
_entity_poly.type
_entity_poly.pdbx_seq_one_letter_code
_entity_poly.pdbx_strand_id
1 'polypeptide(L)'
;MLALHARRSAAAIQAWAQAKGGQRLAVVLTGTDLYQDIQQDAQAQHSLDLAGRLVVLQELGVQALPAQHRPKTRVIYQSTSARQTLAKPDRHLRAVMVGHLREVKSPQTLFEAARLLAGRRDIRIDHIGAAGEPKWAELARATERDCPAYHWLGEMPHGRVRQAIQRAHVLVHPSAMEGGAHVVMEAVRSGTPVLASRVPGNEGMLGADYDGYFEHGQAERLAALLERCRAGQCANDPASALLQRLRAQCALRAPLFTAEAERAGLLELLNELQDLR
;
A
#
# COMPACT_ATOMS: atom_id res chain seq x y z
N MET A 1 -7.42 -25.72 3.15
CA MET A 1 -7.41 -24.86 1.92
C MET A 1 -7.07 -23.44 2.34
N LEU A 2 -6.30 -22.73 1.52
CA LEU A 2 -6.08 -21.29 1.66
C LEU A 2 -6.74 -20.59 0.44
N ALA A 3 -7.76 -19.78 0.68
CA ALA A 3 -8.50 -19.05 -0.37
C ALA A 3 -8.16 -17.56 -0.31
N LEU A 4 -7.97 -16.94 -1.46
CA LEU A 4 -7.70 -15.50 -1.56
C LEU A 4 -8.97 -14.78 -2.00
N HIS A 5 -9.37 -13.74 -1.25
CA HIS A 5 -10.52 -12.88 -1.52
C HIS A 5 -11.87 -13.56 -1.26
N ALA A 6 -12.58 -13.13 -0.23
CA ALA A 6 -13.82 -13.77 0.27
C ALA A 6 -14.90 -13.91 -0.82
N ARG A 7 -15.12 -12.87 -1.65
CA ARG A 7 -16.13 -12.89 -2.70
C ARG A 7 -15.69 -13.67 -3.94
N ARG A 8 -14.47 -13.40 -4.46
CA ARG A 8 -14.01 -14.04 -5.72
C ARG A 8 -13.81 -15.53 -5.58
N SER A 9 -13.45 -16.01 -4.38
CA SER A 9 -13.27 -17.41 -4.09
C SER A 9 -14.50 -18.09 -3.47
N ALA A 10 -15.65 -17.41 -3.37
CA ALA A 10 -16.83 -17.88 -2.63
C ALA A 10 -17.29 -19.28 -3.08
N ALA A 11 -17.36 -19.56 -4.38
CA ALA A 11 -17.75 -20.88 -4.90
C ALA A 11 -16.77 -21.98 -4.47
N ALA A 12 -15.46 -21.73 -4.52
CA ALA A 12 -14.43 -22.70 -4.10
C ALA A 12 -14.44 -22.89 -2.58
N ILE A 13 -14.67 -21.82 -1.81
CA ILE A 13 -14.82 -21.85 -0.35
C ILE A 13 -16.00 -22.73 0.05
N GLN A 14 -17.17 -22.50 -0.58
CA GLN A 14 -18.38 -23.27 -0.32
C GLN A 14 -18.21 -24.76 -0.66
N ALA A 15 -17.66 -25.06 -1.85
CA ALA A 15 -17.41 -26.44 -2.26
C ALA A 15 -16.44 -27.17 -1.31
N TRP A 16 -15.39 -26.50 -0.86
CA TRP A 16 -14.46 -27.05 0.13
C TRP A 16 -15.14 -27.31 1.47
N ALA A 17 -15.90 -26.34 2.00
CA ALA A 17 -16.59 -26.47 3.27
C ALA A 17 -17.60 -27.61 3.28
N GLN A 18 -18.32 -27.83 2.18
CA GLN A 18 -19.23 -28.96 2.00
C GLN A 18 -18.50 -30.32 1.98
N ALA A 19 -17.35 -30.39 1.30
CA ALA A 19 -16.63 -31.65 1.10
C ALA A 19 -15.71 -32.02 2.28
N LYS A 20 -15.14 -31.04 2.98
CA LYS A 20 -14.06 -31.24 3.97
C LYS A 20 -14.30 -30.54 5.32
N GLY A 21 -15.40 -29.82 5.46
CA GLY A 21 -15.65 -28.94 6.58
C GLY A 21 -14.87 -27.61 6.48
N GLY A 22 -15.39 -26.56 7.12
CA GLY A 22 -14.81 -25.22 7.11
C GLY A 22 -13.60 -25.05 8.04
N GLN A 23 -13.41 -25.95 8.99
CA GLN A 23 -12.38 -25.83 10.03
C GLN A 23 -10.96 -25.74 9.45
N ARG A 24 -10.65 -26.51 8.39
CA ARG A 24 -9.35 -26.52 7.69
C ARG A 24 -9.31 -25.58 6.50
N LEU A 25 -10.06 -24.48 6.58
CA LEU A 25 -10.15 -23.43 5.58
C LEU A 25 -9.69 -22.10 6.18
N ALA A 26 -8.75 -21.45 5.55
CA ALA A 26 -8.43 -20.05 5.80
C ALA A 26 -8.80 -19.19 4.60
N VAL A 27 -9.36 -18.00 4.85
CA VAL A 27 -9.66 -16.99 3.83
C VAL A 27 -8.80 -15.77 4.09
N VAL A 28 -8.02 -15.37 3.08
CA VAL A 28 -7.17 -14.18 3.09
C VAL A 28 -7.94 -13.02 2.45
N LEU A 29 -8.11 -11.95 3.21
CA LEU A 29 -8.81 -10.73 2.82
C LEU A 29 -7.80 -9.73 2.24
N THR A 30 -8.04 -9.28 1.01
CA THR A 30 -7.02 -8.60 0.20
C THR A 30 -7.23 -7.09 0.05
N GLY A 31 -8.39 -6.57 0.38
CA GLY A 31 -8.67 -5.13 0.33
C GLY A 31 -10.11 -4.84 -0.06
N THR A 32 -10.51 -4.98 -1.32
CA THR A 32 -11.89 -4.73 -1.74
C THR A 32 -12.89 -5.64 -1.03
N ASP A 33 -12.55 -6.89 -0.82
CA ASP A 33 -13.37 -7.80 -0.04
C ASP A 33 -13.47 -7.36 1.43
N LEU A 34 -12.37 -6.93 2.05
CA LEU A 34 -12.34 -6.50 3.45
C LEU A 34 -13.13 -5.21 3.70
N TYR A 35 -13.01 -4.23 2.80
CA TYR A 35 -13.57 -2.89 3.04
C TYR A 35 -14.87 -2.58 2.28
N GLN A 36 -15.24 -3.42 1.30
CA GLN A 36 -16.46 -3.24 0.50
C GLN A 36 -17.33 -4.49 0.48
N ASP A 37 -16.83 -5.63 -0.06
CA ASP A 37 -17.69 -6.76 -0.35
C ASP A 37 -18.34 -7.36 0.91
N ILE A 38 -17.60 -7.54 2.02
CA ILE A 38 -18.15 -8.09 3.27
C ILE A 38 -19.24 -7.19 3.89
N GLN A 39 -19.37 -5.94 3.47
CA GLN A 39 -20.41 -5.04 3.95
C GLN A 39 -21.73 -5.23 3.19
N GLN A 40 -21.70 -5.71 1.95
CA GLN A 40 -22.84 -5.65 1.03
C GLN A 40 -23.13 -6.98 0.33
N ASP A 41 -22.17 -7.91 0.27
CA ASP A 41 -22.27 -9.14 -0.51
C ASP A 41 -22.45 -10.37 0.39
N ALA A 42 -23.61 -11.01 0.29
CA ALA A 42 -23.94 -12.17 1.11
C ALA A 42 -22.98 -13.37 0.91
N GLN A 43 -22.41 -13.54 -0.30
CA GLN A 43 -21.46 -14.62 -0.56
C GLN A 43 -20.12 -14.34 0.12
N ALA A 44 -19.69 -13.07 0.13
CA ALA A 44 -18.49 -12.68 0.87
C ALA A 44 -18.67 -12.88 2.37
N GLN A 45 -19.83 -12.49 2.93
CA GLN A 45 -20.16 -12.70 4.34
C GLN A 45 -20.19 -14.21 4.68
N HIS A 46 -20.86 -15.01 3.87
CA HIS A 46 -20.92 -16.47 4.05
C HIS A 46 -19.54 -17.13 3.99
N SER A 47 -18.63 -16.61 3.15
CA SER A 47 -17.24 -17.08 3.11
C SER A 47 -16.51 -16.85 4.44
N LEU A 48 -16.82 -15.73 5.13
CA LEU A 48 -16.26 -15.51 6.48
C LEU A 48 -16.81 -16.53 7.49
N ASP A 49 -18.10 -16.84 7.44
CA ASP A 49 -18.72 -17.81 8.35
C ASP A 49 -18.12 -19.20 8.20
N LEU A 50 -17.93 -19.65 6.95
CA LEU A 50 -17.41 -20.98 6.62
C LEU A 50 -15.94 -21.18 7.01
N ALA A 51 -15.15 -20.11 7.08
CA ALA A 51 -13.71 -20.19 7.33
C ALA A 51 -13.38 -20.50 8.79
N GLY A 52 -12.53 -21.48 9.05
CA GLY A 52 -11.95 -21.74 10.38
C GLY A 52 -10.99 -20.66 10.82
N ARG A 53 -10.29 -20.01 9.88
CA ARG A 53 -9.42 -18.87 10.12
C ARG A 53 -9.58 -17.81 9.03
N LEU A 54 -9.40 -16.56 9.43
CA LEU A 54 -9.31 -15.42 8.52
C LEU A 54 -7.91 -14.81 8.61
N VAL A 55 -7.43 -14.28 7.51
CA VAL A 55 -6.14 -13.58 7.45
C VAL A 55 -6.37 -12.19 6.89
N VAL A 56 -5.82 -11.19 7.56
CA VAL A 56 -5.72 -9.81 7.07
C VAL A 56 -4.25 -9.44 6.89
N LEU A 57 -3.98 -8.53 5.97
CA LEU A 57 -2.61 -8.24 5.52
C LEU A 57 -1.94 -7.10 6.30
N GLN A 58 -2.63 -6.55 7.32
CA GLN A 58 -2.11 -5.51 8.21
C GLN A 58 -3.00 -5.40 9.48
N GLU A 59 -2.47 -4.72 10.50
CA GLU A 59 -3.02 -4.71 11.87
C GLU A 59 -4.45 -4.19 11.97
N LEU A 60 -4.77 -3.08 11.28
CA LEU A 60 -6.10 -2.47 11.37
C LEU A 60 -7.17 -3.23 10.58
N GLY A 61 -6.77 -4.20 9.74
CA GLY A 61 -7.69 -5.05 9.01
C GLY A 61 -8.60 -5.88 9.93
N VAL A 62 -8.13 -6.25 11.13
CA VAL A 62 -8.93 -6.96 12.13
C VAL A 62 -10.15 -6.13 12.55
N GLN A 63 -9.97 -4.83 12.70
CA GLN A 63 -11.04 -3.93 13.16
C GLN A 63 -12.14 -3.72 12.09
N ALA A 64 -11.81 -3.89 10.82
CA ALA A 64 -12.75 -3.80 9.72
C ALA A 64 -13.73 -5.00 9.67
N LEU A 65 -13.41 -6.09 10.35
CA LEU A 65 -14.26 -7.28 10.43
C LEU A 65 -15.37 -7.14 11.47
N PRO A 66 -16.54 -7.76 11.23
CA PRO A 66 -17.54 -7.96 12.25
C PRO A 66 -16.95 -8.60 13.52
N ALA A 67 -17.40 -8.17 14.70
CA ALA A 67 -16.82 -8.55 15.98
C ALA A 67 -16.70 -10.07 16.17
N GLN A 68 -17.68 -10.83 15.68
CA GLN A 68 -17.75 -12.29 15.76
C GLN A 68 -16.60 -13.01 15.02
N HIS A 69 -16.01 -12.37 14.01
CA HIS A 69 -14.95 -12.95 13.19
C HIS A 69 -13.54 -12.60 13.68
N ARG A 70 -13.39 -11.54 14.49
CA ARG A 70 -12.09 -11.07 14.98
C ARG A 70 -11.28 -12.12 15.74
N PRO A 71 -11.89 -12.98 16.62
CA PRO A 71 -11.12 -13.98 17.37
C PRO A 71 -10.44 -15.03 16.48
N LYS A 72 -11.02 -15.35 15.31
CA LYS A 72 -10.43 -16.31 14.37
C LYS A 72 -9.53 -15.66 13.31
N THR A 73 -9.25 -14.37 13.45
CA THR A 73 -8.43 -13.61 12.48
C THR A 73 -6.97 -13.53 12.90
N ARG A 74 -6.09 -13.68 11.93
CA ARG A 74 -4.63 -13.51 12.09
C ARG A 74 -4.15 -12.40 11.19
N VAL A 75 -3.17 -11.63 11.65
CA VAL A 75 -2.45 -10.65 10.84
C VAL A 75 -1.22 -11.33 10.27
N ILE A 76 -1.15 -11.43 8.95
CA ILE A 76 0.03 -11.96 8.26
C ILE A 76 0.40 -10.96 7.16
N TYR A 77 1.48 -10.23 7.38
CA TYR A 77 2.01 -9.34 6.37
C TYR A 77 2.60 -10.13 5.21
N GLN A 78 2.36 -9.67 3.99
CA GLN A 78 3.05 -10.20 2.83
C GLN A 78 4.52 -9.75 2.82
N SER A 79 5.37 -10.49 2.15
CA SER A 79 6.79 -10.17 2.05
C SER A 79 7.20 -9.64 0.69
N THR A 80 8.34 -8.96 0.67
CA THR A 80 9.05 -8.62 -0.54
C THR A 80 10.57 -8.68 -0.32
N SER A 81 11.31 -8.94 -1.39
CA SER A 81 12.77 -8.95 -1.33
C SER A 81 13.34 -7.57 -0.99
N ALA A 82 14.31 -7.52 -0.09
CA ALA A 82 15.05 -6.30 0.18
C ALA A 82 15.84 -5.85 -1.06
N ARG A 83 16.00 -4.54 -1.18
CA ARG A 83 16.93 -3.94 -2.13
C ARG A 83 17.87 -2.97 -1.42
N GLN A 84 19.09 -2.90 -1.90
CA GLN A 84 20.06 -1.96 -1.38
C GLN A 84 19.56 -0.52 -1.51
N THR A 85 19.72 0.28 -0.45
CA THR A 85 19.47 1.73 -0.53
C THR A 85 20.55 2.37 -1.40
N LEU A 86 20.12 3.12 -2.41
CA LEU A 86 21.04 3.84 -3.31
C LEU A 86 21.26 5.28 -2.83
N ALA A 87 22.48 5.81 -3.08
CA ALA A 87 22.73 7.24 -2.99
C ALA A 87 21.80 8.00 -3.93
N LYS A 88 21.25 9.11 -3.48
CA LYS A 88 20.27 9.91 -4.19
C LYS A 88 20.81 11.32 -4.39
N PRO A 89 20.57 11.97 -5.57
CA PRO A 89 21.05 13.33 -5.80
C PRO A 89 20.38 14.32 -4.85
N ASP A 90 21.09 15.34 -4.42
CA ASP A 90 20.59 16.40 -3.52
C ASP A 90 20.03 17.62 -4.26
N ARG A 91 20.34 17.75 -5.57
CA ARG A 91 19.91 18.89 -6.40
C ARG A 91 18.41 18.97 -6.64
N HIS A 92 17.66 17.85 -6.53
CA HIS A 92 16.22 17.81 -6.67
C HIS A 92 15.62 16.66 -5.86
N LEU A 93 14.38 16.83 -5.42
CA LEU A 93 13.56 15.74 -4.87
C LEU A 93 13.00 14.91 -6.03
N ARG A 94 13.16 13.59 -5.97
CA ARG A 94 12.44 12.65 -6.84
C ARG A 94 11.40 11.90 -6.02
N ALA A 95 10.12 12.17 -6.30
CA ALA A 95 8.99 11.40 -5.82
C ALA A 95 8.57 10.38 -6.89
N VAL A 96 8.08 9.22 -6.48
CA VAL A 96 7.50 8.22 -7.39
C VAL A 96 6.14 7.79 -6.85
N MET A 97 5.12 7.74 -7.71
CA MET A 97 3.88 7.03 -7.49
C MET A 97 3.87 5.79 -8.36
N VAL A 98 3.51 4.65 -7.78
CA VAL A 98 3.34 3.39 -8.48
C VAL A 98 1.93 2.86 -8.26
N GLY A 99 1.18 2.75 -9.33
CA GLY A 99 -0.19 2.24 -9.34
C GLY A 99 -0.88 2.56 -10.64
N HIS A 100 -1.73 1.65 -11.10
CA HIS A 100 -2.57 1.94 -12.25
C HIS A 100 -3.48 3.13 -11.96
N LEU A 101 -3.74 3.94 -12.97
CA LEU A 101 -4.62 5.10 -12.88
C LEU A 101 -6.06 4.60 -12.79
N ARG A 102 -6.55 4.46 -11.55
CA ARG A 102 -7.91 4.03 -11.19
C ARG A 102 -8.38 4.84 -10.00
N GLU A 103 -9.68 5.00 -9.87
CA GLU A 103 -10.29 5.81 -8.82
C GLU A 103 -9.79 5.45 -7.42
N VAL A 104 -9.75 4.16 -7.06
CA VAL A 104 -9.27 3.67 -5.76
C VAL A 104 -7.82 4.05 -5.46
N LYS A 105 -6.99 4.31 -6.48
CA LYS A 105 -5.60 4.78 -6.34
C LYS A 105 -5.49 6.29 -6.26
N SER A 106 -6.59 7.01 -6.41
CA SER A 106 -6.72 8.47 -6.28
C SER A 106 -5.63 9.27 -7.01
N PRO A 107 -5.39 9.01 -8.32
CA PRO A 107 -4.38 9.74 -9.08
C PRO A 107 -4.66 11.24 -9.15
N GLN A 108 -5.92 11.66 -9.05
CA GLN A 108 -6.32 13.07 -9.01
C GLN A 108 -5.64 13.84 -7.88
N THR A 109 -5.49 13.25 -6.69
CA THR A 109 -4.78 13.90 -5.58
C THR A 109 -3.33 14.23 -5.95
N LEU A 110 -2.66 13.34 -6.70
CA LEU A 110 -1.32 13.59 -7.20
C LEU A 110 -1.31 14.66 -8.31
N PHE A 111 -2.30 14.65 -9.21
CA PHE A 111 -2.42 15.66 -10.28
C PHE A 111 -2.60 17.06 -9.70
N GLU A 112 -3.47 17.20 -8.69
CA GLU A 112 -3.71 18.49 -8.02
C GLU A 112 -2.47 18.93 -7.23
N ALA A 113 -1.80 18.04 -6.51
CA ALA A 113 -0.53 18.35 -5.86
C ALA A 113 0.55 18.79 -6.86
N ALA A 114 0.63 18.16 -8.03
CA ALA A 114 1.55 18.57 -9.10
C ALA A 114 1.25 19.97 -9.62
N ARG A 115 -0.04 20.35 -9.76
CA ARG A 115 -0.44 21.71 -10.15
C ARG A 115 -0.02 22.76 -9.12
N LEU A 116 -0.18 22.45 -7.83
CA LEU A 116 0.30 23.33 -6.75
C LEU A 116 1.83 23.51 -6.78
N LEU A 117 2.54 22.53 -7.31
CA LEU A 117 4.01 22.52 -7.44
C LEU A 117 4.50 22.94 -8.84
N ALA A 118 3.63 23.47 -9.73
CA ALA A 118 3.98 23.75 -11.12
C ALA A 118 5.17 24.71 -11.28
N GLY A 119 5.37 25.64 -10.31
CA GLY A 119 6.52 26.56 -10.28
C GLY A 119 7.84 25.95 -9.78
N ARG A 120 7.83 24.70 -9.27
CA ARG A 120 8.98 24.04 -8.67
C ARG A 120 9.75 23.24 -9.73
N ARG A 121 11.01 23.60 -9.95
CA ARG A 121 11.91 22.89 -10.87
C ARG A 121 12.83 21.91 -10.16
N ASP A 122 12.82 21.93 -8.85
CA ASP A 122 13.64 21.11 -7.96
C ASP A 122 12.85 19.94 -7.31
N ILE A 123 11.61 19.72 -7.75
CA ILE A 123 10.77 18.57 -7.40
C ILE A 123 10.35 17.86 -8.70
N ARG A 124 10.58 16.56 -8.77
CA ARG A 124 10.16 15.71 -9.87
C ARG A 124 9.26 14.60 -9.34
N ILE A 125 8.12 14.39 -10.01
CA ILE A 125 7.11 13.38 -9.67
C ILE A 125 6.97 12.44 -10.87
N ASP A 126 7.45 11.21 -10.72
CA ASP A 126 7.31 10.16 -11.71
C ASP A 126 6.09 9.29 -11.34
N HIS A 127 5.11 9.16 -12.24
CA HIS A 127 3.94 8.29 -12.05
C HIS A 127 4.01 7.08 -12.98
N ILE A 128 4.08 5.88 -12.40
CA ILE A 128 4.20 4.60 -13.11
C ILE A 128 2.91 3.82 -12.94
N GLY A 129 2.27 3.47 -14.04
CA GLY A 129 1.07 2.66 -14.10
C GLY A 129 0.27 2.88 -15.38
N ALA A 130 -0.43 1.86 -15.83
CA ALA A 130 -1.33 1.95 -16.98
C ALA A 130 -2.60 2.72 -16.60
N ALA A 131 -3.20 3.39 -17.56
CA ALA A 131 -4.55 3.94 -17.45
C ALA A 131 -5.56 2.90 -17.97
N GLY A 132 -6.41 2.39 -17.08
CA GLY A 132 -7.45 1.43 -17.46
C GLY A 132 -8.61 2.05 -18.23
N GLU A 133 -8.81 3.36 -18.09
CA GLU A 133 -9.86 4.13 -18.77
C GLU A 133 -9.25 5.36 -19.46
N PRO A 134 -9.75 5.74 -20.66
CA PRO A 134 -9.22 6.87 -21.44
C PRO A 134 -9.15 8.18 -20.64
N LYS A 135 -10.17 8.45 -19.82
CA LYS A 135 -10.23 9.67 -18.98
C LYS A 135 -9.01 9.88 -18.11
N TRP A 136 -8.46 8.79 -17.55
CA TRP A 136 -7.27 8.86 -16.71
C TRP A 136 -6.01 9.19 -17.51
N ALA A 137 -5.90 8.62 -18.72
CA ALA A 137 -4.78 8.93 -19.62
C ALA A 137 -4.82 10.40 -20.07
N GLU A 138 -6.01 10.93 -20.36
CA GLU A 138 -6.20 12.34 -20.75
C GLU A 138 -5.81 13.29 -19.62
N LEU A 139 -6.27 13.01 -18.39
CA LEU A 139 -5.94 13.80 -17.20
C LEU A 139 -4.44 13.76 -16.89
N ALA A 140 -3.80 12.59 -16.97
CA ALA A 140 -2.35 12.46 -16.77
C ALA A 140 -1.55 13.27 -17.79
N ARG A 141 -1.89 13.16 -19.09
CA ARG A 141 -1.25 13.93 -20.15
C ARG A 141 -1.49 15.44 -20.04
N ALA A 142 -2.71 15.86 -19.64
CA ALA A 142 -3.00 17.25 -19.37
C ALA A 142 -2.13 17.78 -18.22
N THR A 143 -2.05 17.04 -17.12
CA THR A 143 -1.20 17.40 -15.99
C THR A 143 0.28 17.47 -16.37
N GLU A 144 0.77 16.57 -17.21
CA GLU A 144 2.16 16.57 -17.69
C GLU A 144 2.48 17.81 -18.57
N ARG A 145 1.52 18.24 -19.40
CA ARG A 145 1.70 19.47 -20.19
C ARG A 145 1.74 20.74 -19.34
N ASP A 146 0.90 20.77 -18.30
CA ASP A 146 0.72 21.97 -17.48
C ASP A 146 1.71 22.06 -16.30
N CYS A 147 2.28 20.92 -15.89
CA CYS A 147 3.12 20.80 -14.70
C CYS A 147 4.45 20.11 -15.03
N PRO A 148 5.53 20.88 -15.27
CA PRO A 148 6.85 20.32 -15.62
C PRO A 148 7.45 19.39 -14.56
N ALA A 149 6.96 19.44 -13.32
CA ALA A 149 7.37 18.53 -12.25
C ALA A 149 6.80 17.11 -12.40
N TYR A 150 5.69 16.95 -13.12
CA TYR A 150 4.96 15.68 -13.25
C TYR A 150 5.27 14.96 -14.55
N HIS A 151 5.53 13.66 -14.48
CA HIS A 151 5.79 12.79 -15.62
C HIS A 151 5.00 11.49 -15.49
N TRP A 152 4.14 11.20 -16.46
CA TRP A 152 3.46 9.92 -16.55
C TRP A 152 4.24 8.97 -17.46
N LEU A 153 4.79 7.90 -16.86
CA LEU A 153 5.70 6.97 -17.52
C LEU A 153 5.00 5.72 -18.08
N GLY A 154 3.67 5.64 -17.93
CA GLY A 154 2.91 4.47 -18.36
C GLY A 154 3.23 3.21 -17.54
N GLU A 155 2.91 2.05 -18.10
CA GLU A 155 3.22 0.76 -17.48
C GLU A 155 4.69 0.39 -17.68
N MET A 156 5.28 -0.22 -16.66
CA MET A 156 6.67 -0.68 -16.70
C MET A 156 6.80 -2.11 -16.18
N PRO A 157 7.79 -2.89 -16.67
CA PRO A 157 8.13 -4.17 -16.07
C PRO A 157 8.49 -4.02 -14.59
N HIS A 158 8.08 -4.98 -13.74
CA HIS A 158 8.25 -4.94 -12.29
C HIS A 158 9.69 -4.63 -11.85
N GLY A 159 10.70 -5.19 -12.53
CA GLY A 159 12.10 -4.90 -12.25
C GLY A 159 12.47 -3.42 -12.40
N ARG A 160 11.87 -2.71 -13.38
CA ARG A 160 12.04 -1.28 -13.60
C ARG A 160 11.29 -0.45 -12.56
N VAL A 161 10.08 -0.88 -12.18
CA VAL A 161 9.33 -0.28 -11.07
C VAL A 161 10.15 -0.32 -9.78
N ARG A 162 10.71 -1.47 -9.43
CA ARG A 162 11.57 -1.63 -8.25
C ARG A 162 12.81 -0.71 -8.30
N GLN A 163 13.41 -0.52 -9.48
CA GLN A 163 14.53 0.42 -9.65
C GLN A 163 14.08 1.87 -9.48
N ALA A 164 12.89 2.23 -9.98
CA ALA A 164 12.35 3.58 -9.82
C ALA A 164 12.09 3.90 -8.34
N ILE A 165 11.48 2.98 -7.59
CA ILE A 165 11.28 3.09 -6.13
C ILE A 165 12.63 3.26 -5.42
N GLN A 166 13.62 2.43 -5.75
CA GLN A 166 14.94 2.44 -5.13
C GLN A 166 15.68 3.78 -5.36
N ARG A 167 15.48 4.42 -6.52
CA ARG A 167 16.08 5.71 -6.89
C ARG A 167 15.29 6.92 -6.40
N ALA A 168 14.03 6.75 -6.02
CA ALA A 168 13.21 7.84 -5.52
C ALA A 168 13.61 8.23 -4.10
N HIS A 169 13.44 9.50 -3.74
CA HIS A 169 13.60 9.99 -2.38
C HIS A 169 12.41 9.60 -1.52
N VAL A 170 11.22 9.51 -2.14
CA VAL A 170 9.96 9.21 -1.48
C VAL A 170 8.99 8.52 -2.45
N LEU A 171 8.26 7.53 -1.95
CA LEU A 171 7.08 6.99 -2.62
C LEU A 171 5.86 7.82 -2.23
N VAL A 172 4.99 8.17 -3.18
CA VAL A 172 3.67 8.76 -2.92
C VAL A 172 2.61 7.68 -3.11
N HIS A 173 1.75 7.50 -2.11
CA HIS A 173 0.72 6.47 -2.10
C HIS A 173 -0.64 7.04 -1.65
N PRO A 174 -1.39 7.71 -2.54
CA PRO A 174 -2.60 8.48 -2.20
C PRO A 174 -3.89 7.65 -2.20
N SER A 175 -3.82 6.33 -2.22
CA SER A 175 -4.96 5.42 -2.36
C SER A 175 -6.08 5.69 -1.36
N ALA A 176 -7.34 5.56 -1.81
CA ALA A 176 -8.53 5.64 -0.96
C ALA A 176 -8.71 4.40 -0.08
N MET A 177 -8.19 3.26 -0.50
CA MET A 177 -8.37 1.97 0.16
C MET A 177 -7.22 1.03 -0.16
N GLU A 178 -6.70 0.34 0.86
CA GLU A 178 -5.68 -0.71 0.73
C GLU A 178 -5.89 -1.83 1.75
N GLY A 179 -5.75 -3.07 1.31
CA GLY A 179 -5.70 -4.23 2.22
C GLY A 179 -4.29 -4.45 2.78
N GLY A 180 -3.31 -4.47 1.86
CA GLY A 180 -1.88 -4.55 2.13
C GLY A 180 -1.14 -4.12 0.88
N ALA A 181 -0.70 -2.85 0.84
CA ALA A 181 -0.13 -2.24 -0.37
C ALA A 181 1.29 -2.77 -0.64
N HIS A 182 1.42 -3.68 -1.60
CA HIS A 182 2.71 -4.31 -1.92
C HIS A 182 3.80 -3.27 -2.26
N VAL A 183 3.43 -2.18 -2.95
CA VAL A 183 4.36 -1.09 -3.29
C VAL A 183 4.91 -0.37 -2.05
N VAL A 184 4.14 -0.29 -0.96
CA VAL A 184 4.60 0.27 0.33
C VAL A 184 5.67 -0.64 0.93
N MET A 185 5.45 -1.95 0.95
CA MET A 185 6.47 -2.92 1.38
C MET A 185 7.74 -2.81 0.54
N GLU A 186 7.59 -2.70 -0.77
CA GLU A 186 8.71 -2.54 -1.69
C GLU A 186 9.53 -1.27 -1.42
N ALA A 187 8.87 -0.16 -1.12
CA ALA A 187 9.52 1.10 -0.78
C ALA A 187 10.26 0.98 0.56
N VAL A 188 9.60 0.51 1.60
CA VAL A 188 10.17 0.29 2.93
C VAL A 188 11.40 -0.63 2.86
N ARG A 189 11.29 -1.77 2.16
CA ARG A 189 12.38 -2.74 1.98
C ARG A 189 13.49 -2.28 1.04
N SER A 190 13.35 -1.12 0.41
CA SER A 190 14.37 -0.45 -0.42
C SER A 190 14.96 0.81 0.25
N GLY A 191 14.55 1.11 1.50
CA GLY A 191 14.97 2.33 2.22
C GLY A 191 14.38 3.61 1.62
N THR A 192 13.26 3.51 0.90
CA THR A 192 12.53 4.65 0.35
C THR A 192 11.30 4.91 1.22
N PRO A 193 11.23 6.05 1.94
CA PRO A 193 10.10 6.38 2.79
C PRO A 193 8.86 6.69 1.94
N VAL A 194 7.69 6.73 2.60
CA VAL A 194 6.40 6.83 1.94
C VAL A 194 5.67 8.10 2.40
N LEU A 195 5.03 8.82 1.49
CA LEU A 195 3.95 9.76 1.79
C LEU A 195 2.64 9.07 1.44
N ALA A 196 1.80 8.80 2.43
CA ALA A 196 0.61 7.99 2.26
C ALA A 196 -0.65 8.72 2.71
N SER A 197 -1.77 8.46 2.02
CA SER A 197 -3.08 8.82 2.54
C SER A 197 -3.34 8.12 3.88
N ARG A 198 -3.95 8.82 4.84
CA ARG A 198 -4.33 8.25 6.13
C ARG A 198 -5.59 7.41 5.97
N VAL A 199 -5.39 6.16 5.60
CA VAL A 199 -6.44 5.14 5.51
C VAL A 199 -5.99 3.89 6.27
N PRO A 200 -6.92 3.08 6.80
CA PRO A 200 -6.57 1.94 7.67
C PRO A 200 -5.51 1.01 7.09
N GLY A 201 -5.57 0.74 5.78
CA GLY A 201 -4.58 -0.11 5.12
C GLY A 201 -3.16 0.44 5.17
N ASN A 202 -2.99 1.75 5.00
CA ASN A 202 -1.67 2.40 5.09
C ASN A 202 -1.21 2.54 6.54
N GLU A 203 -2.12 2.90 7.46
CA GLU A 203 -1.81 3.01 8.89
C GLU A 203 -1.38 1.68 9.49
N GLY A 204 -2.06 0.58 9.17
CA GLY A 204 -1.68 -0.75 9.62
C GLY A 204 -0.32 -1.23 9.09
N MET A 205 0.15 -0.70 7.96
CA MET A 205 1.47 -1.01 7.41
C MET A 205 2.57 -0.13 7.96
N LEU A 206 2.34 1.18 8.09
CA LEU A 206 3.35 2.18 8.43
C LEU A 206 3.35 2.56 9.92
N GLY A 207 2.27 2.24 10.66
CA GLY A 207 2.07 2.60 12.07
C GLY A 207 1.29 3.90 12.24
N ALA A 208 0.53 4.01 13.35
CA ALA A 208 -0.35 5.17 13.61
C ALA A 208 0.40 6.51 13.73
N ASP A 209 1.62 6.48 14.29
CA ASP A 209 2.43 7.67 14.57
C ASP A 209 3.40 8.02 13.42
N TYR A 210 3.13 7.53 12.21
CA TYR A 210 3.98 7.81 11.06
C TYR A 210 3.80 9.25 10.56
N ASP A 211 4.89 10.00 10.42
CA ASP A 211 4.89 11.44 10.08
C ASP A 211 4.56 11.76 8.62
N GLY A 212 4.51 10.75 7.76
CA GLY A 212 4.31 10.89 6.30
C GLY A 212 2.86 10.83 5.84
N TYR A 213 1.89 10.96 6.76
CA TYR A 213 0.48 10.93 6.38
C TYR A 213 -0.07 12.29 5.94
N PHE A 214 -1.02 12.19 5.03
CA PHE A 214 -1.97 13.26 4.68
C PHE A 214 -3.38 12.66 4.59
N GLU A 215 -4.42 13.44 4.87
CA GLU A 215 -5.79 12.97 4.75
C GLU A 215 -6.11 12.68 3.28
N HIS A 216 -6.86 11.61 3.03
CA HIS A 216 -7.22 11.21 1.68
C HIS A 216 -7.89 12.37 0.92
N GLY A 217 -7.42 12.64 -0.30
CA GLY A 217 -7.90 13.74 -1.16
C GLY A 217 -7.25 15.10 -0.88
N GLN A 218 -6.47 15.29 0.18
CA GLN A 218 -5.84 16.58 0.50
C GLN A 218 -4.55 16.80 -0.31
N ALA A 219 -4.69 17.30 -1.51
CA ALA A 219 -3.58 17.59 -2.42
C ALA A 219 -2.62 18.66 -1.88
N GLU A 220 -3.15 19.70 -1.20
CA GLU A 220 -2.36 20.77 -0.58
C GLU A 220 -1.42 20.21 0.49
N ARG A 221 -1.92 19.26 1.28
CA ARG A 221 -1.10 18.64 2.32
C ARG A 221 -0.01 17.76 1.72
N LEU A 222 -0.32 17.03 0.66
CA LEU A 222 0.67 16.25 -0.09
C LEU A 222 1.74 17.16 -0.71
N ALA A 223 1.35 18.26 -1.33
CA ALA A 223 2.28 19.24 -1.89
C ALA A 223 3.21 19.83 -0.81
N ALA A 224 2.65 20.22 0.34
CA ALA A 224 3.42 20.74 1.47
C ALA A 224 4.40 19.68 2.04
N LEU A 225 4.02 18.39 2.10
CA LEU A 225 4.92 17.32 2.51
C LEU A 225 6.07 17.12 1.51
N LEU A 226 5.79 17.20 0.20
CA LEU A 226 6.83 17.13 -0.83
C LEU A 226 7.81 18.31 -0.72
N GLU A 227 7.32 19.52 -0.47
CA GLU A 227 8.17 20.70 -0.24
C GLU A 227 9.04 20.55 1.01
N ARG A 228 8.47 20.06 2.13
CA ARG A 228 9.23 19.78 3.35
C ARG A 228 10.29 18.70 3.13
N CYS A 229 9.97 17.65 2.36
CA CYS A 229 10.95 16.64 1.97
C CYS A 229 12.08 17.25 1.14
N ARG A 230 11.78 18.18 0.24
CA ARG A 230 12.78 18.88 -0.56
C ARG A 230 13.65 19.81 0.30
N ALA A 231 13.04 20.60 1.16
CA ALA A 231 13.77 21.48 2.07
C ALA A 231 14.73 20.68 2.99
N GLY A 232 14.29 19.55 3.51
CA GLY A 232 15.11 18.68 4.36
C GLY A 232 16.30 18.02 3.66
N GLN A 233 16.40 18.03 2.33
CA GLN A 233 17.61 17.57 1.62
C GLN A 233 18.77 18.55 1.77
N CYS A 234 18.49 19.83 1.95
CA CYS A 234 19.47 20.90 2.01
C CYS A 234 19.74 21.40 3.44
N ALA A 235 18.96 20.93 4.40
CA ALA A 235 19.10 21.38 5.79
C ALA A 235 20.22 20.62 6.52
N ASN A 236 21.10 21.39 7.16
CA ASN A 236 22.15 20.84 8.04
C ASN A 236 21.62 20.43 9.43
N ASP A 237 20.33 20.70 9.71
CA ASP A 237 19.70 20.33 10.98
C ASP A 237 18.93 19.01 10.82
N PRO A 238 19.39 17.91 11.46
CA PRO A 238 18.72 16.61 11.42
C PRO A 238 17.28 16.64 11.99
N ALA A 239 16.95 17.57 12.90
CA ALA A 239 15.63 17.69 13.50
C ALA A 239 14.60 18.23 12.50
N SER A 240 15.02 19.04 11.53
CA SER A 240 14.16 19.56 10.45
C SER A 240 14.02 18.58 9.28
N ALA A 241 14.80 17.52 9.21
CA ALA A 241 14.88 16.59 8.08
C ALA A 241 13.74 15.56 8.11
N LEU A 242 12.57 15.95 7.59
CA LEU A 242 11.41 15.04 7.48
C LEU A 242 11.78 13.71 6.82
N LEU A 243 12.55 13.72 5.73
CA LEU A 243 12.97 12.49 5.04
C LEU A 243 13.75 11.53 5.92
N GLN A 244 14.60 12.03 6.83
CA GLN A 244 15.36 11.18 7.75
C GLN A 244 14.44 10.51 8.77
N ARG A 245 13.49 11.26 9.35
CA ARG A 245 12.49 10.68 10.27
C ARG A 245 11.64 9.64 9.59
N LEU A 246 11.11 9.94 8.39
CA LEU A 246 10.32 8.98 7.63
C LEU A 246 11.12 7.69 7.30
N ARG A 247 12.40 7.82 6.96
CA ARG A 247 13.28 6.66 6.75
C ARG A 247 13.45 5.82 8.01
N ALA A 248 13.69 6.47 9.15
CA ALA A 248 13.83 5.79 10.43
C ALA A 248 12.54 5.06 10.82
N GLN A 249 11.38 5.71 10.69
CA GLN A 249 10.08 5.11 10.98
C GLN A 249 9.78 3.92 10.04
N CYS A 250 10.05 4.05 8.73
CA CYS A 250 9.92 2.94 7.79
C CYS A 250 10.88 1.78 8.12
N ALA A 251 12.10 2.07 8.57
CA ALA A 251 13.06 1.03 8.94
C ALA A 251 12.58 0.19 10.13
N LEU A 252 11.83 0.77 11.08
CA LEU A 252 11.20 0.03 12.17
C LEU A 252 10.13 -0.96 11.70
N ARG A 253 9.49 -0.69 10.58
CA ARG A 253 8.45 -1.56 9.98
C ARG A 253 9.02 -2.60 9.01
N ALA A 254 10.24 -2.41 8.50
CA ALA A 254 10.86 -3.28 7.51
C ALA A 254 10.94 -4.77 7.89
N PRO A 255 11.16 -5.16 9.17
CA PRO A 255 11.16 -6.56 9.59
C PRO A 255 9.82 -7.27 9.36
N LEU A 256 8.69 -6.57 9.37
CA LEU A 256 7.35 -7.15 9.15
C LEU A 256 7.18 -7.69 7.72
N PHE A 257 7.95 -7.16 6.77
CA PHE A 257 7.82 -7.44 5.33
C PHE A 257 8.91 -8.39 4.82
N THR A 258 9.45 -9.22 5.70
CA THR A 258 10.47 -10.22 5.32
C THR A 258 9.83 -11.56 4.98
N ALA A 259 10.50 -12.35 4.13
CA ALA A 259 10.05 -13.69 3.78
C ALA A 259 10.00 -14.62 5.01
N GLU A 260 10.90 -14.42 5.96
CA GLU A 260 10.96 -15.15 7.22
C GLU A 260 9.73 -14.87 8.09
N ALA A 261 9.31 -13.59 8.21
CA ALA A 261 8.14 -13.18 8.99
C ALA A 261 6.85 -13.73 8.36
N GLU A 262 6.67 -13.58 7.04
CA GLU A 262 5.51 -14.13 6.33
C GLU A 262 5.45 -15.65 6.46
N ARG A 263 6.58 -16.34 6.27
CA ARG A 263 6.66 -17.79 6.41
C ARG A 263 6.32 -18.26 7.83
N ALA A 264 6.83 -17.58 8.85
CA ALA A 264 6.53 -17.91 10.25
C ALA A 264 5.01 -17.81 10.51
N GLY A 265 4.37 -16.69 10.12
CA GLY A 265 2.93 -16.52 10.27
C GLY A 265 2.10 -17.54 9.49
N LEU A 266 2.53 -17.91 8.28
CA LEU A 266 1.84 -18.96 7.50
C LEU A 266 1.99 -20.34 8.12
N LEU A 267 3.16 -20.69 8.68
CA LEU A 267 3.36 -21.97 9.37
C LEU A 267 2.52 -22.06 10.64
N GLU A 268 2.46 -20.98 11.42
CA GLU A 268 1.58 -20.91 12.60
C GLU A 268 0.12 -21.07 12.21
N LEU A 269 -0.36 -20.38 11.17
CA LEU A 269 -1.70 -20.54 10.63
C LEU A 269 -1.99 -21.99 10.21
N LEU A 270 -1.05 -22.65 9.54
CA LEU A 270 -1.22 -24.05 9.11
C LEU A 270 -1.32 -25.02 10.29
N ASN A 271 -0.52 -24.83 11.33
CA ASN A 271 -0.58 -25.61 12.56
C ASN A 271 -1.95 -25.43 13.24
N GLU A 272 -2.40 -24.17 13.40
CA GLU A 272 -3.72 -23.89 13.96
C GLU A 272 -4.86 -24.57 13.16
N LEU A 273 -4.78 -24.57 11.83
CA LEU A 273 -5.78 -25.23 10.98
C LEU A 273 -5.76 -26.76 11.07
N GLN A 274 -4.62 -27.36 11.45
CA GLN A 274 -4.52 -28.81 11.69
C GLN A 274 -5.11 -29.19 13.04
N ASP A 275 -4.97 -28.32 14.05
CA ASP A 275 -5.46 -28.54 15.41
C ASP A 275 -6.98 -28.33 15.55
N LEU A 276 -7.61 -27.62 14.62
CA LEU A 276 -9.08 -27.47 14.54
C LEU A 276 -9.70 -28.82 14.09
N ARG A 277 -10.31 -29.53 15.03
CA ARG A 277 -11.03 -30.80 14.80
C ARG A 277 -12.50 -30.58 14.57
#